data_88c958937dce80685e99ca003393366e
#
_entry.id   88c958937dce80685e99ca003393366e
#
_cell.length_a   1.000
_cell.length_b   1.000
_cell.length_c   1.000
_cell.angle_alpha   90.00
_cell.angle_beta   90.00
_cell.angle_gamma   90.00
#
_symmetry.space_group_name_H-M   'P 1'
#
loop_
_entity.id
_entity.type
_entity.pdbx_description
1 polymer ?
#
loop_
_entity_poly.entity_id
_entity_poly.type
_entity_poly.pdbx_seq_one_letter_code
_entity_poly.pdbx_strand_id
1 'polypeptide(L)'
;MDKLARDSSLINRIIKRIWFLAACATLYFFICNFFFILKSGYHFEPTSEGLKKFIELTQYVFQIPVLAIAITTVLLGWISVQIYLETYITTHANNLNTQQVNRYSTYLQHYRNFIETIDIYLEHSSYLKSNSIDRLFFYRVIYPNSFEGDLNVSNNYKNIIKLIDVDINFLNKGLPRKLGYADHIKKLIINAESLGITIQECERKDFIKLEHDFYLFINNINKSLIVDELTKPEY
;
A
#
# COMPACT_ATOMS: atom_id res chain seq x y z
N MET A 1 5.37 15.52 -17.32
CA MET A 1 4.49 16.71 -17.46
C MET A 1 4.84 17.56 -18.69
N ASP A 2 6.09 17.82 -19.00
CA ASP A 2 6.48 18.69 -20.15
C ASP A 2 6.08 18.18 -21.53
N LYS A 3 6.07 16.85 -21.74
CA LYS A 3 5.69 16.25 -23.02
C LYS A 3 4.19 16.46 -23.29
N LEU A 4 3.35 16.23 -22.31
CA LEU A 4 1.90 16.36 -22.40
C LEU A 4 1.46 17.83 -22.61
N ALA A 5 2.12 18.74 -21.90
CA ALA A 5 1.92 20.18 -22.09
C ALA A 5 2.31 20.63 -23.52
N ARG A 6 3.40 20.06 -24.06
CA ARG A 6 3.84 20.32 -25.45
C ARG A 6 2.86 19.76 -26.46
N ASP A 7 2.41 18.52 -26.26
CA ASP A 7 1.46 17.87 -27.17
C ASP A 7 0.09 18.56 -27.16
N SER A 8 -0.41 18.97 -25.99
CA SER A 8 -1.66 19.73 -25.87
C SER A 8 -1.56 21.11 -26.56
N SER A 9 -0.41 21.79 -26.45
CA SER A 9 -0.18 23.08 -27.13
C SER A 9 -0.12 22.93 -28.65
N LEU A 10 0.45 21.83 -29.13
CA LEU A 10 0.55 21.50 -30.55
C LEU A 10 -0.84 21.19 -31.14
N ILE A 11 -1.63 20.38 -30.43
CA ILE A 11 -2.98 20.04 -30.86
C ILE A 11 -3.90 21.27 -30.83
N ASN A 12 -3.79 22.12 -29.83
CA ASN A 12 -4.56 23.36 -29.78
C ASN A 12 -4.23 24.30 -30.97
N ARG A 13 -2.96 24.34 -31.43
CA ARG A 13 -2.57 25.03 -32.66
C ARG A 13 -3.18 24.38 -33.91
N ILE A 14 -3.21 23.04 -33.97
CA ILE A 14 -3.84 22.31 -35.08
C ILE A 14 -5.33 22.59 -35.13
N ILE A 15 -6.04 22.53 -34.01
CA ILE A 15 -7.48 22.83 -33.92
C ILE A 15 -7.75 24.25 -34.39
N LYS A 16 -6.98 25.23 -33.93
CA LYS A 16 -7.13 26.64 -34.40
C LYS A 16 -6.94 26.79 -35.91
N ARG A 17 -5.98 26.07 -36.50
CA ARG A 17 -5.76 26.07 -37.97
C ARG A 17 -6.91 25.42 -38.73
N ILE A 18 -7.45 24.30 -38.22
CA ILE A 18 -8.62 23.60 -38.81
C ILE A 18 -9.80 24.56 -38.86
N TRP A 19 -10.10 25.24 -37.74
CA TRP A 19 -11.21 26.19 -37.68
C TRP A 19 -10.99 27.42 -38.57
N PHE A 20 -9.77 27.94 -38.66
CA PHE A 20 -9.44 29.04 -39.56
C PHE A 20 -9.63 28.63 -41.03
N LEU A 21 -9.14 27.45 -41.42
CA LEU A 21 -9.33 26.93 -42.79
C LEU A 21 -10.79 26.66 -43.09
N ALA A 22 -11.52 26.06 -42.15
CA ALA A 22 -12.94 25.82 -42.29
C ALA A 22 -13.73 27.16 -42.47
N ALA A 23 -13.42 28.17 -41.70
CA ALA A 23 -14.02 29.50 -41.83
C ALA A 23 -13.75 30.15 -43.20
N CYS A 24 -12.48 30.12 -43.64
CA CYS A 24 -12.10 30.63 -44.97
C CYS A 24 -12.80 29.86 -46.11
N ALA A 25 -12.82 28.53 -46.03
CA ALA A 25 -13.49 27.71 -47.03
C ALA A 25 -15.02 27.95 -47.06
N THR A 26 -15.62 28.00 -45.86
CA THR A 26 -17.07 28.33 -45.77
C THR A 26 -17.41 29.67 -46.37
N LEU A 27 -16.59 30.69 -46.08
CA LEU A 27 -16.78 32.05 -46.65
C LEU A 27 -16.62 32.04 -48.17
N TYR A 28 -15.56 31.35 -48.67
CA TYR A 28 -15.34 31.22 -50.13
C TYR A 28 -16.53 30.50 -50.81
N PHE A 29 -16.98 29.38 -50.34
CA PHE A 29 -18.10 28.65 -50.90
C PHE A 29 -19.40 29.45 -50.78
N PHE A 30 -19.59 30.21 -49.71
CA PHE A 30 -20.74 31.09 -49.53
C PHE A 30 -20.75 32.18 -50.62
N ILE A 31 -19.62 32.85 -50.87
CA ILE A 31 -19.49 33.88 -51.92
C ILE A 31 -19.74 33.26 -53.28
N CYS A 32 -19.12 32.11 -53.61
CA CYS A 32 -19.34 31.44 -54.89
C CYS A 32 -20.80 31.02 -55.09
N ASN A 33 -21.43 30.50 -54.06
CA ASN A 33 -22.82 30.08 -54.08
C ASN A 33 -23.76 31.29 -54.25
N PHE A 34 -23.45 32.40 -53.57
CA PHE A 34 -24.22 33.67 -53.72
C PHE A 34 -24.13 34.20 -55.16
N PHE A 35 -22.93 34.25 -55.79
CA PHE A 35 -22.81 34.62 -57.19
C PHE A 35 -23.54 33.69 -58.14
N PHE A 36 -23.52 32.40 -57.87
CA PHE A 36 -24.23 31.38 -58.64
C PHE A 36 -25.73 31.62 -58.59
N ILE A 37 -26.29 31.85 -57.38
CA ILE A 37 -27.72 32.16 -57.16
C ILE A 37 -28.11 33.43 -57.91
N LEU A 38 -27.33 34.50 -57.85
CA LEU A 38 -27.60 35.75 -58.58
C LEU A 38 -27.60 35.55 -60.11
N LYS A 39 -26.65 34.75 -60.61
CA LYS A 39 -26.54 34.49 -62.04
C LYS A 39 -27.61 33.55 -62.60
N SER A 40 -28.16 32.66 -61.73
CA SER A 40 -29.21 31.70 -62.10
C SER A 40 -30.61 32.31 -62.16
N GLY A 41 -30.77 33.63 -61.86
CA GLY A 41 -32.07 34.30 -61.87
C GLY A 41 -33.05 33.80 -60.80
N TYR A 42 -32.49 33.13 -59.76
CA TYR A 42 -33.32 32.63 -58.67
C TYR A 42 -33.87 33.79 -57.84
N HIS A 43 -35.20 33.86 -57.76
CA HIS A 43 -35.91 34.78 -56.88
C HIS A 43 -36.37 34.00 -55.63
N PHE A 44 -35.99 34.52 -54.45
CA PHE A 44 -36.40 33.93 -53.21
C PHE A 44 -37.91 34.15 -53.01
N GLU A 45 -38.68 33.05 -53.03
CA GLU A 45 -40.06 33.09 -52.66
C GLU A 45 -40.22 32.70 -51.20
N PRO A 46 -40.90 33.53 -50.37
CA PRO A 46 -41.12 33.25 -48.96
C PRO A 46 -42.18 32.16 -48.74
N THR A 47 -42.07 31.06 -49.47
CA THR A 47 -42.93 29.85 -49.38
C THR A 47 -42.14 28.69 -48.84
N SER A 48 -42.84 27.65 -48.39
CA SER A 48 -42.16 26.41 -47.93
C SER A 48 -41.31 25.75 -49.01
N GLU A 49 -41.72 25.87 -50.28
CA GLU A 49 -40.96 25.35 -51.42
C GLU A 49 -39.74 26.23 -51.76
N GLY A 50 -39.88 27.53 -51.69
CA GLY A 50 -38.77 28.47 -51.88
C GLY A 50 -37.70 28.30 -50.81
N LEU A 51 -38.08 28.08 -49.53
CA LEU A 51 -37.16 27.78 -48.45
C LEU A 51 -36.44 26.43 -48.65
N LYS A 52 -37.17 25.41 -49.10
CA LYS A 52 -36.62 24.08 -49.37
C LYS A 52 -35.53 24.16 -50.47
N LYS A 53 -35.84 24.84 -51.55
CA LYS A 53 -34.91 25.05 -52.67
C LYS A 53 -33.67 25.87 -52.28
N PHE A 54 -33.85 26.88 -51.44
CA PHE A 54 -32.75 27.65 -50.88
C PHE A 54 -31.82 26.78 -49.99
N ILE A 55 -32.37 25.93 -49.12
CA ILE A 55 -31.59 24.99 -48.29
C ILE A 55 -30.83 24.00 -49.16
N GLU A 56 -31.48 23.44 -50.20
CA GLU A 56 -30.81 22.53 -51.14
C GLU A 56 -29.61 23.18 -51.86
N LEU A 57 -29.74 24.43 -52.25
CA LEU A 57 -28.65 25.19 -52.89
C LEU A 57 -27.50 25.56 -51.94
N THR A 58 -27.81 25.73 -50.64
CA THR A 58 -26.80 26.18 -49.63
C THR A 58 -26.26 25.03 -48.78
N GLN A 59 -26.83 23.83 -48.84
CA GLN A 59 -26.46 22.72 -47.97
C GLN A 59 -24.98 22.38 -47.98
N TYR A 60 -24.29 22.49 -49.09
CA TYR A 60 -22.86 22.20 -49.23
C TYR A 60 -22.00 23.17 -48.44
N VAL A 61 -22.42 24.42 -48.26
CA VAL A 61 -21.73 25.41 -47.47
C VAL A 61 -21.68 25.01 -46.00
N PHE A 62 -22.73 24.40 -45.48
CA PHE A 62 -22.79 23.97 -44.08
C PHE A 62 -22.09 22.65 -43.79
N GLN A 63 -21.75 21.84 -44.81
CA GLN A 63 -21.01 20.59 -44.61
C GLN A 63 -19.58 20.81 -44.13
N ILE A 64 -18.93 21.92 -44.50
CA ILE A 64 -17.56 22.22 -44.11
C ILE A 64 -17.41 22.46 -42.59
N PRO A 65 -18.24 23.31 -41.95
CA PRO A 65 -18.25 23.45 -40.50
C PRO A 65 -18.56 22.13 -39.76
N VAL A 66 -19.51 21.34 -40.27
CA VAL A 66 -19.83 20.01 -39.67
C VAL A 66 -18.65 19.07 -39.70
N LEU A 67 -17.89 19.01 -40.82
CA LEU A 67 -16.69 18.23 -40.93
C LEU A 67 -15.61 18.73 -39.96
N ALA A 68 -15.43 20.04 -39.82
CA ALA A 68 -14.49 20.62 -38.86
C ALA A 68 -14.83 20.27 -37.42
N ILE A 69 -16.12 20.27 -37.05
CA ILE A 69 -16.59 19.84 -35.73
C ILE A 69 -16.26 18.37 -35.51
N ALA A 70 -16.56 17.49 -36.48
CA ALA A 70 -16.30 16.06 -36.38
C ALA A 70 -14.82 15.77 -36.17
N ILE A 71 -13.93 16.38 -36.96
CA ILE A 71 -12.46 16.20 -36.79
C ILE A 71 -12.00 16.72 -35.43
N THR A 72 -12.48 17.87 -35.00
CA THR A 72 -12.12 18.45 -33.71
C THR A 72 -12.57 17.58 -32.54
N THR A 73 -13.75 17.00 -32.62
CA THR A 73 -14.27 16.08 -31.59
C THR A 73 -13.42 14.82 -31.46
N VAL A 74 -12.99 14.23 -32.59
CA VAL A 74 -12.09 13.07 -32.59
C VAL A 74 -10.73 13.44 -31.95
N LEU A 75 -10.15 14.58 -32.32
CA LEU A 75 -8.87 15.05 -31.74
C LEU A 75 -8.99 15.30 -30.23
N LEU A 76 -10.05 15.93 -29.77
CA LEU A 76 -10.30 16.16 -28.34
C LEU A 76 -10.52 14.84 -27.59
N GLY A 77 -11.25 13.90 -28.17
CA GLY A 77 -11.42 12.56 -27.63
C GLY A 77 -10.08 11.83 -27.45
N TRP A 78 -9.22 11.89 -28.47
CA TRP A 78 -7.87 11.32 -28.39
C TRP A 78 -7.02 11.92 -27.25
N ILE A 79 -7.02 13.26 -27.11
CA ILE A 79 -6.32 13.92 -26.02
C ILE A 79 -6.84 13.47 -24.66
N SER A 80 -8.17 13.41 -24.52
CA SER A 80 -8.81 13.00 -23.26
C SER A 80 -8.38 11.59 -22.85
N VAL A 81 -8.28 10.65 -23.80
CA VAL A 81 -7.80 9.30 -23.55
C VAL A 81 -6.33 9.30 -23.11
N GLN A 82 -5.45 10.10 -23.73
CA GLN A 82 -4.05 10.19 -23.33
C GLN A 82 -3.88 10.75 -21.91
N ILE A 83 -4.60 11.83 -21.58
CA ILE A 83 -4.60 12.41 -20.23
C ILE A 83 -5.10 11.39 -19.20
N TYR A 84 -6.18 10.68 -19.52
CA TYR A 84 -6.72 9.65 -18.64
C TYR A 84 -5.72 8.52 -18.36
N LEU A 85 -5.06 8.00 -19.40
CA LEU A 85 -4.06 6.94 -19.26
C LEU A 85 -2.87 7.39 -18.40
N GLU A 86 -2.34 8.59 -18.62
CA GLU A 86 -1.22 9.10 -17.84
C GLU A 86 -1.63 9.34 -16.38
N THR A 87 -2.81 9.89 -16.14
CA THR A 87 -3.37 10.06 -14.79
C THR A 87 -3.53 8.71 -14.10
N TYR A 88 -4.06 7.71 -14.81
CA TYR A 88 -4.21 6.37 -14.29
C TYR A 88 -2.87 5.74 -13.87
N ILE A 89 -1.87 5.79 -14.75
CA ILE A 89 -0.52 5.26 -14.47
C ILE A 89 0.10 5.95 -13.25
N THR A 90 0.01 7.28 -13.20
CA THR A 90 0.56 8.08 -12.09
C THR A 90 -0.15 7.76 -10.78
N THR A 91 -1.47 7.69 -10.80
CA THR A 91 -2.28 7.37 -9.61
C THR A 91 -1.97 5.95 -9.12
N HIS A 92 -1.86 4.98 -10.03
CA HIS A 92 -1.52 3.61 -9.69
C HIS A 92 -0.12 3.52 -9.04
N ALA A 93 0.88 4.19 -9.61
CA ALA A 93 2.23 4.23 -9.05
C ALA A 93 2.25 4.90 -7.65
N ASN A 94 1.52 6.00 -7.48
CA ASN A 94 1.40 6.67 -6.19
C ASN A 94 0.71 5.78 -5.14
N ASN A 95 -0.33 5.05 -5.52
CA ASN A 95 -1.01 4.12 -4.63
C ASN A 95 -0.08 3.00 -4.15
N LEU A 96 0.72 2.41 -5.05
CA LEU A 96 1.72 1.40 -4.68
C LEU A 96 2.77 1.96 -3.70
N ASN A 97 3.30 3.14 -3.99
CA ASN A 97 4.25 3.81 -3.10
C ASN A 97 3.63 4.11 -1.73
N THR A 98 2.41 4.62 -1.69
CA THR A 98 1.67 4.88 -0.45
C THR A 98 1.47 3.59 0.36
N GLN A 99 1.12 2.48 -0.29
CA GLN A 99 0.99 1.19 0.38
C GLN A 99 2.33 0.72 0.99
N GLN A 100 3.44 0.88 0.28
CA GLN A 100 4.77 0.53 0.80
C GLN A 100 5.14 1.40 2.01
N VAL A 101 4.95 2.71 1.93
CA VAL A 101 5.22 3.64 3.03
C VAL A 101 4.34 3.30 4.25
N ASN A 102 3.06 3.01 4.04
CA ASN A 102 2.15 2.65 5.13
C ASN A 102 2.57 1.33 5.80
N ARG A 103 2.94 0.29 5.03
CA ARG A 103 3.45 -0.98 5.59
C ARG A 103 4.69 -0.75 6.44
N TYR A 104 5.66 0.01 5.93
CA TYR A 104 6.89 0.33 6.65
C TYR A 104 6.61 1.14 7.93
N SER A 105 5.73 2.15 7.85
CA SER A 105 5.32 2.94 9.02
C SER A 105 4.64 2.08 10.09
N THR A 106 3.74 1.19 9.67
CA THR A 106 3.06 0.24 10.58
C THR A 106 4.07 -0.70 11.24
N TYR A 107 5.02 -1.25 10.48
CA TYR A 107 6.10 -2.07 11.00
C TYR A 107 6.91 -1.32 12.07
N LEU A 108 7.37 -0.10 11.77
CA LEU A 108 8.17 0.68 12.71
C LEU A 108 7.40 1.03 13.98
N GLN A 109 6.14 1.41 13.86
CA GLN A 109 5.28 1.72 15.00
C GLN A 109 5.06 0.48 15.88
N HIS A 110 4.75 -0.66 15.26
CA HIS A 110 4.54 -1.91 15.97
C HIS A 110 5.82 -2.38 16.68
N TYR A 111 6.97 -2.30 15.99
CA TYR A 111 8.27 -2.63 16.58
C TYR A 111 8.62 -1.72 17.77
N ARG A 112 8.38 -0.41 17.66
CA ARG A 112 8.61 0.54 18.75
C ARG A 112 7.74 0.22 19.96
N ASN A 113 6.44 0.02 19.75
CA ASN A 113 5.51 -0.34 20.84
C ASN A 113 5.93 -1.66 21.51
N PHE A 114 6.42 -2.63 20.74
CA PHE A 114 6.92 -3.89 21.26
C PHE A 114 8.16 -3.68 22.16
N ILE A 115 9.12 -2.85 21.74
CA ILE A 115 10.30 -2.52 22.55
C ILE A 115 9.89 -1.81 23.85
N GLU A 116 9.02 -0.82 23.78
CA GLU A 116 8.51 -0.11 24.95
C GLU A 116 7.84 -1.07 25.93
N THR A 117 7.07 -2.03 25.42
CA THR A 117 6.46 -3.08 26.25
C THR A 117 7.52 -3.95 26.93
N ILE A 118 8.54 -4.39 26.20
CA ILE A 118 9.66 -5.15 26.78
C ILE A 118 10.36 -4.34 27.87
N ASP A 119 10.67 -3.09 27.62
CA ASP A 119 11.39 -2.24 28.58
C ASP A 119 10.60 -2.06 29.88
N ILE A 120 9.28 -1.85 29.81
CA ILE A 120 8.41 -1.79 30.98
C ILE A 120 8.49 -3.07 31.81
N TYR A 121 8.50 -4.25 31.17
CA TYR A 121 8.57 -5.51 31.92
C TYR A 121 9.96 -5.75 32.51
N LEU A 122 11.02 -5.30 31.86
CA LEU A 122 12.38 -5.44 32.34
C LEU A 122 12.73 -4.48 33.49
N GLU A 123 12.10 -3.31 33.56
CA GLU A 123 12.24 -2.38 34.70
C GLU A 123 11.84 -3.02 36.03
N HIS A 124 10.93 -4.00 36.02
CA HIS A 124 10.47 -4.70 37.20
C HIS A 124 11.25 -6.01 37.48
N SER A 125 12.16 -6.40 36.58
CA SER A 125 12.97 -7.60 36.74
C SER A 125 14.29 -7.28 37.47
N SER A 126 14.64 -8.09 38.45
CA SER A 126 15.91 -7.94 39.19
C SER A 126 17.05 -8.74 38.56
N TYR A 127 16.74 -9.82 37.86
CA TYR A 127 17.72 -10.79 37.33
C TYR A 127 17.81 -10.78 35.80
N LEU A 128 16.73 -10.45 35.08
CA LEU A 128 16.74 -10.28 33.64
C LEU A 128 17.17 -8.85 33.30
N LYS A 129 18.33 -8.68 32.68
CA LYS A 129 18.85 -7.37 32.31
C LYS A 129 18.46 -7.01 30.87
N SER A 130 18.26 -5.72 30.63
CA SER A 130 17.92 -5.20 29.31
C SER A 130 18.93 -5.57 28.20
N ASN A 131 20.22 -5.73 28.55
CA ASN A 131 21.29 -6.13 27.61
C ASN A 131 21.36 -7.63 27.34
N SER A 132 20.58 -8.45 28.08
CA SER A 132 20.52 -9.90 27.83
C SER A 132 19.49 -10.26 26.75
N ILE A 133 18.75 -9.30 26.20
CA ILE A 133 17.71 -9.54 25.19
C ILE A 133 18.07 -8.85 23.87
N ASP A 134 18.25 -9.66 22.82
CA ASP A 134 18.25 -9.15 21.45
C ASP A 134 16.81 -8.86 21.01
N ARG A 135 16.41 -7.59 21.19
CA ARG A 135 15.03 -7.15 20.95
C ARG A 135 14.60 -7.34 19.50
N LEU A 136 15.50 -7.13 18.54
CA LEU A 136 15.19 -7.28 17.13
C LEU A 136 15.01 -8.75 16.75
N PHE A 137 15.89 -9.61 17.26
CA PHE A 137 15.77 -11.04 17.05
C PHE A 137 14.49 -11.58 17.69
N PHE A 138 14.20 -11.22 18.94
CA PHE A 138 13.00 -11.62 19.66
C PHE A 138 11.73 -11.20 18.91
N TYR A 139 11.68 -9.94 18.47
CA TYR A 139 10.59 -9.44 17.66
C TYR A 139 10.37 -10.26 16.38
N ARG A 140 11.46 -10.59 15.66
CA ARG A 140 11.39 -11.38 14.43
C ARG A 140 11.00 -12.85 14.66
N VAL A 141 11.33 -13.42 15.79
CA VAL A 141 10.86 -14.76 16.17
C VAL A 141 9.34 -14.75 16.36
N ILE A 142 8.79 -13.70 16.96
CA ILE A 142 7.36 -13.56 17.17
C ILE A 142 6.64 -13.18 15.86
N TYR A 143 7.16 -12.20 15.11
CA TYR A 143 6.54 -11.60 13.93
C TYR A 143 7.47 -11.64 12.70
N PRO A 144 7.75 -12.81 12.12
CA PRO A 144 8.72 -12.95 11.03
C PRO A 144 8.34 -12.16 9.77
N ASN A 145 7.05 -12.01 9.49
CA ASN A 145 6.53 -11.36 8.29
C ASN A 145 6.02 -9.92 8.54
N SER A 146 6.37 -9.33 9.68
CA SER A 146 5.89 -7.99 10.07
C SER A 146 6.26 -6.89 9.07
N PHE A 147 7.39 -7.03 8.38
CA PHE A 147 7.81 -6.11 7.32
C PHE A 147 6.85 -6.12 6.11
N GLU A 148 6.20 -7.24 5.86
CA GLU A 148 5.17 -7.40 4.81
C GLU A 148 3.79 -6.94 5.26
N GLY A 149 3.66 -6.56 6.55
CA GLY A 149 2.42 -6.12 7.18
C GLY A 149 1.63 -7.24 7.85
N ASP A 150 2.19 -8.45 7.95
CA ASP A 150 1.61 -9.56 8.70
C ASP A 150 2.10 -9.53 10.15
N LEU A 151 1.21 -9.22 11.07
CA LEU A 151 1.46 -9.14 12.51
C LEU A 151 0.95 -10.39 13.26
N ASN A 152 0.73 -11.50 12.57
CA ASN A 152 0.35 -12.74 13.21
C ASN A 152 1.52 -13.35 13.97
N VAL A 153 1.25 -13.85 15.17
CA VAL A 153 2.25 -14.54 15.99
C VAL A 153 2.66 -15.85 15.33
N SER A 154 3.97 -16.04 15.15
CA SER A 154 4.54 -17.19 14.45
C SER A 154 4.27 -18.52 15.17
N ASN A 155 4.13 -19.60 14.39
CA ASN A 155 4.08 -20.94 14.93
C ASN A 155 5.41 -21.37 15.59
N ASN A 156 6.54 -20.81 15.12
CA ASN A 156 7.85 -21.07 15.71
C ASN A 156 7.89 -20.57 17.16
N TYR A 157 7.46 -19.34 17.41
CA TYR A 157 7.35 -18.81 18.77
C TYR A 157 6.45 -19.68 19.66
N LYS A 158 5.25 -19.99 19.19
CA LYS A 158 4.30 -20.85 19.91
C LYS A 158 4.88 -22.22 20.25
N ASN A 159 5.67 -22.81 19.37
CA ASN A 159 6.34 -24.09 19.60
C ASN A 159 7.43 -23.98 20.68
N ILE A 160 8.25 -22.91 20.65
CA ILE A 160 9.26 -22.67 21.69
C ILE A 160 8.59 -22.51 23.06
N ILE A 161 7.50 -21.73 23.15
CA ILE A 161 6.74 -21.55 24.39
C ILE A 161 6.20 -22.90 24.90
N LYS A 162 5.66 -23.74 24.02
CA LYS A 162 5.22 -25.10 24.40
C LYS A 162 6.35 -25.98 24.92
N LEU A 163 7.55 -25.90 24.34
CA LEU A 163 8.72 -26.65 24.83
C LEU A 163 9.12 -26.21 26.23
N ILE A 164 9.13 -24.91 26.49
CA ILE A 164 9.39 -24.34 27.82
C ILE A 164 8.33 -24.83 28.82
N ASP A 165 7.07 -24.78 28.46
CA ASP A 165 5.95 -25.20 29.31
C ASP A 165 6.02 -26.69 29.65
N VAL A 166 6.33 -27.55 28.67
CA VAL A 166 6.51 -28.99 28.89
C VAL A 166 7.65 -29.24 29.87
N ASP A 167 8.76 -28.51 29.79
CA ASP A 167 9.91 -28.71 30.65
C ASP A 167 9.61 -28.26 32.09
N ILE A 168 8.92 -27.13 32.28
CA ILE A 168 8.43 -26.67 33.60
C ILE A 168 7.47 -27.71 34.21
N ASN A 169 6.50 -28.19 33.44
CA ASN A 169 5.55 -29.18 33.89
C ASN A 169 6.22 -30.52 34.29
N PHE A 170 7.31 -30.87 33.61
CA PHE A 170 8.09 -32.06 33.92
C PHE A 170 8.77 -31.93 35.29
N LEU A 171 9.30 -30.73 35.62
CA LEU A 171 9.89 -30.47 36.92
C LEU A 171 8.88 -30.45 38.05
N ASN A 172 7.72 -29.86 37.86
CA ASN A 172 6.66 -29.73 38.85
C ASN A 172 6.14 -31.15 39.29
N LYS A 173 6.24 -32.16 38.39
CA LYS A 173 5.84 -33.55 38.69
C LYS A 173 6.81 -34.32 39.59
N GLY A 174 7.88 -33.72 40.11
CA GLY A 174 8.64 -34.24 41.22
C GLY A 174 9.65 -35.34 40.91
N LEU A 175 10.23 -35.38 39.72
CA LEU A 175 11.33 -36.30 39.39
C LEU A 175 12.62 -35.97 40.18
N PRO A 176 13.57 -36.94 40.35
CA PRO A 176 14.64 -36.83 41.31
C PRO A 176 15.45 -35.50 41.12
N ARG A 177 15.30 -34.65 42.12
CA ARG A 177 15.63 -33.23 42.14
C ARG A 177 17.09 -32.81 41.76
N LYS A 178 18.06 -33.73 41.67
CA LYS A 178 19.46 -33.37 41.37
C LYS A 178 19.86 -33.51 39.89
N LEU A 179 19.46 -34.58 39.21
CA LEU A 179 19.80 -34.83 37.80
C LEU A 179 18.88 -34.08 36.86
N GLY A 180 17.58 -34.03 37.17
CA GLY A 180 16.58 -33.37 36.31
C GLY A 180 16.72 -31.85 36.27
N TYR A 181 17.22 -31.19 37.35
CA TYR A 181 17.37 -29.75 37.41
C TYR A 181 18.52 -29.23 36.54
N ALA A 182 19.64 -29.95 36.47
CA ALA A 182 20.77 -29.55 35.60
C ALA A 182 20.40 -29.64 34.10
N ASP A 183 19.61 -30.67 33.72
CA ASP A 183 19.08 -30.78 32.35
C ASP A 183 18.06 -29.70 32.04
N HIS A 184 17.22 -29.34 33.01
CA HIS A 184 16.27 -28.24 32.87
C HIS A 184 16.98 -26.90 32.63
N ILE A 185 18.01 -26.56 33.42
CA ILE A 185 18.81 -25.35 33.22
C ILE A 185 19.31 -25.26 31.78
N LYS A 186 19.92 -26.34 31.27
CA LYS A 186 20.45 -26.38 29.90
C LYS A 186 19.35 -26.18 28.86
N LYS A 187 18.22 -26.83 29.01
CA LYS A 187 17.07 -26.67 28.09
C LYS A 187 16.49 -25.28 28.15
N LEU A 188 16.35 -24.69 29.34
CA LEU A 188 15.87 -23.33 29.51
C LEU A 188 16.80 -22.32 28.82
N ILE A 189 18.12 -22.47 28.97
CA ILE A 189 19.10 -21.64 28.27
C ILE A 189 18.95 -21.75 26.75
N ILE A 190 18.90 -22.98 26.21
CA ILE A 190 18.73 -23.21 24.76
C ILE A 190 17.42 -22.60 24.24
N ASN A 191 16.32 -22.79 24.96
CA ASN A 191 15.04 -22.25 24.56
C ASN A 191 15.00 -20.72 24.65
N ALA A 192 15.63 -20.13 25.68
CA ALA A 192 15.76 -18.69 25.82
C ALA A 192 16.63 -18.09 24.70
N GLU A 193 17.76 -18.72 24.36
CA GLU A 193 18.62 -18.32 23.24
C GLU A 193 17.87 -18.38 21.90
N SER A 194 16.98 -19.37 21.72
CA SER A 194 16.11 -19.47 20.55
C SER A 194 15.11 -18.30 20.44
N LEU A 195 14.87 -17.60 21.53
CA LEU A 195 14.10 -16.35 21.61
C LEU A 195 14.99 -15.10 21.54
N GLY A 196 16.30 -15.24 21.45
CA GLY A 196 17.26 -14.11 21.53
C GLY A 196 17.47 -13.60 22.96
N ILE A 197 17.19 -14.43 23.97
CA ILE A 197 17.38 -14.09 25.38
C ILE A 197 18.59 -14.86 25.91
N THR A 198 19.65 -14.16 26.29
CA THR A 198 20.86 -14.76 26.84
C THR A 198 20.75 -14.91 28.35
N ILE A 199 20.75 -16.14 28.82
CA ILE A 199 20.75 -16.49 30.24
C ILE A 199 22.15 -16.97 30.58
N GLN A 200 22.78 -16.31 31.58
CA GLN A 200 24.09 -16.73 32.08
C GLN A 200 23.95 -17.81 33.16
N GLU A 201 24.82 -18.81 33.11
CA GLU A 201 24.93 -19.77 34.18
C GLU A 201 25.32 -19.07 35.49
N CYS A 202 24.59 -19.34 36.56
CA CYS A 202 24.82 -18.76 37.87
C CYS A 202 24.57 -19.80 38.96
N GLU A 203 24.83 -19.44 40.23
CA GLU A 203 24.55 -20.33 41.37
C GLU A 203 23.04 -20.68 41.41
N ARG A 204 22.74 -21.90 41.87
CA ARG A 204 21.38 -22.43 41.91
C ARG A 204 20.34 -21.47 42.53
N LYS A 205 20.71 -20.78 43.62
CA LYS A 205 19.82 -19.84 44.31
C LYS A 205 19.42 -18.64 43.42
N ASP A 206 20.39 -18.14 42.66
CA ASP A 206 20.17 -17.00 41.77
C ASP A 206 19.51 -17.45 40.47
N PHE A 207 19.78 -18.68 40.01
CA PHE A 207 19.12 -19.25 38.85
C PHE A 207 17.62 -19.43 39.08
N ILE A 208 17.17 -19.87 40.26
CA ILE A 208 15.76 -19.97 40.60
C ILE A 208 15.03 -18.62 40.51
N LYS A 209 15.70 -17.55 40.94
CA LYS A 209 15.14 -16.20 40.86
C LYS A 209 15.11 -15.68 39.42
N LEU A 210 16.17 -15.95 38.65
CA LEU A 210 16.27 -15.62 37.24
C LEU A 210 15.20 -16.36 36.42
N GLU A 211 14.98 -17.65 36.71
CA GLU A 211 13.93 -18.45 36.10
C GLU A 211 12.54 -17.88 36.39
N HIS A 212 12.29 -17.44 37.63
CA HIS A 212 11.06 -16.80 38.02
C HIS A 212 10.83 -15.48 37.25
N ASP A 213 11.87 -14.64 37.12
CA ASP A 213 11.80 -13.39 36.36
C ASP A 213 11.59 -13.68 34.88
N PHE A 214 12.27 -14.68 34.31
CA PHE A 214 12.07 -15.14 32.93
C PHE A 214 10.63 -15.63 32.70
N TYR A 215 10.09 -16.42 33.61
CA TYR A 215 8.71 -16.89 33.57
C TYR A 215 7.72 -15.71 33.56
N LEU A 216 7.88 -14.76 34.47
CA LEU A 216 7.03 -13.58 34.54
C LEU A 216 7.12 -12.75 33.27
N PHE A 217 8.34 -12.54 32.76
CA PHE A 217 8.59 -11.80 31.52
C PHE A 217 7.86 -12.43 30.33
N ILE A 218 8.08 -13.73 30.12
CA ILE A 218 7.44 -14.45 28.98
C ILE A 218 5.92 -14.45 29.12
N ASN A 219 5.38 -14.67 30.33
CA ASN A 219 3.92 -14.66 30.51
C ASN A 219 3.29 -13.30 30.27
N ASN A 220 3.96 -12.23 30.66
CA ASN A 220 3.48 -10.89 30.36
C ASN A 220 3.47 -10.61 28.85
N ILE A 221 4.49 -11.07 28.13
CA ILE A 221 4.52 -11.03 26.66
C ILE A 221 3.37 -11.89 26.09
N ASN A 222 3.22 -13.14 26.52
CA ASN A 222 2.18 -14.06 26.03
C ASN A 222 0.76 -13.47 26.25
N LYS A 223 0.51 -12.83 27.37
CA LYS A 223 -0.76 -12.13 27.64
C LYS A 223 -1.02 -11.03 26.62
N SER A 224 0.00 -10.23 26.31
CA SER A 224 -0.12 -9.17 25.30
C SER A 224 -0.35 -9.71 23.88
N LEU A 225 0.12 -10.95 23.62
CA LEU A 225 0.01 -11.64 22.31
C LEU A 225 -1.21 -12.54 22.18
N ILE A 226 -1.99 -12.72 23.26
CA ILE A 226 -3.10 -13.69 23.33
C ILE A 226 -2.60 -15.11 23.01
N VAL A 227 -1.45 -15.48 23.54
CA VAL A 227 -0.83 -16.81 23.47
C VAL A 227 -1.01 -17.50 24.83
N ASP A 228 -0.99 -18.84 24.85
CA ASP A 228 -1.11 -19.62 26.07
C ASP A 228 -0.03 -19.23 27.11
N GLU A 229 -0.45 -19.09 28.36
CA GLU A 229 0.46 -18.81 29.47
C GLU A 229 1.27 -20.06 29.83
N LEU A 230 2.51 -19.84 30.27
CA LEU A 230 3.33 -20.90 30.84
C LEU A 230 2.79 -21.36 32.19
N THR A 231 2.94 -22.64 32.49
CA THR A 231 2.68 -23.19 33.81
C THR A 231 3.64 -22.56 34.84
N LYS A 232 3.12 -22.22 36.02
CA LYS A 232 3.95 -21.62 37.07
C LYS A 232 4.94 -22.66 37.64
N PRO A 233 6.25 -22.35 37.73
CA PRO A 233 7.20 -23.22 38.39
C PRO A 233 6.89 -23.37 39.89
N GLU A 234 6.90 -24.59 40.38
CA GLU A 234 6.69 -24.94 41.80
C GLU A 234 8.02 -25.41 42.41
N TYR A 235 8.65 -24.55 43.21
CA TYR A 235 9.95 -24.85 43.87
C TYR A 235 9.76 -25.15 45.35
#